data_cfaca80eece508a09c5b58875b6ed938
#
_entry.id   cfaca80eece508a09c5b58875b6ed938
#
_cell.length_a   1.000
_cell.length_b   1.000
_cell.length_c   1.000
_cell.angle_alpha   90.00
_cell.angle_beta   90.00
_cell.angle_gamma   90.00
#
_symmetry.space_group_name_H-M   'P 1'
#
loop_
_entity.id
_entity.type
_entity.pdbx_description
1 polymer ?
#
loop_
_entity_poly.entity_id
_entity_poly.type
_entity_poly.pdbx_seq_one_letter_code
_entity_poly.pdbx_strand_id
1 'polypeptide(L)'
;MCGIIGYYGNKEITPILINGLQRLEYRGYDSAGISVMENDRIIFHKKSGKVAELVKSIDASKIKGKIGMGHTRWATHGEPNDINAHPHIDQTGKISIIHNGIIENYANLKKVLIKKGYEFTSETDTEVLVQLISDIYFSDGLSFEQSVQAALTQVVGAYGIVTFCSDEPTKLVAARHGSPLVLGIGEDEYFIASDASPIVNYTRNVVYLDEGEIVIIENGKHEIRSILEDKIVHKTVTEINFSVEQIEKGDYPHHMLKEIHEQVNTITDTMRGRIDKEDGTAHLGGISDYMDRIQNAHRIYIVACGTSWHAGLMGKYLYEEYAGKPVHVEYASEFRYRKPIIDGKTVVIAISQSGETADTLAAVKKAKELGALTVGLCNVVGSSIARETDCGIYTHAGPEIGVASTKSFTAQVTVLFLLSLSFGRKNGVSSYTGQKFVHSLLNIGTQVQTVLDGSSKILEVAKSTVEADNYLYLGRGMSYPVALEGALKLKEISYIHAEGYPAAEMKHGPIALIDEKMPVVFLAPHDHTYEKVFSNIQEVKARKGVIITVTDKRTEDLEKISDYIIDVPSTHSKVFPLLASISLQLLAYHLAVLRGCDVDQPRNLAKSVTVE
;
A
#
# COMPACT_ATOMS: atom_id res chain seq x y z
N MET A 1 -7.02 -6.18 3.83
CA MET A 1 -5.96 -6.68 4.73
C MET A 1 -6.38 -6.50 6.18
N CYS A 2 -5.96 -7.40 7.07
CA CYS A 2 -6.30 -7.33 8.47
C CYS A 2 -5.20 -6.61 9.29
N GLY A 3 -5.53 -6.11 10.48
CA GLY A 3 -4.59 -5.52 11.42
C GLY A 3 -4.40 -6.41 12.65
N ILE A 4 -3.16 -6.64 13.05
CA ILE A 4 -2.78 -7.38 14.25
C ILE A 4 -2.08 -6.45 15.24
N ILE A 5 -2.47 -6.52 16.51
CA ILE A 5 -1.74 -5.99 17.66
C ILE A 5 -1.71 -7.04 18.77
N GLY A 6 -0.52 -7.38 19.25
CA GLY A 6 -0.30 -8.19 20.47
C GLY A 6 0.46 -7.37 21.49
N TYR A 7 0.21 -7.61 22.76
CA TYR A 7 0.90 -6.94 23.85
C TYR A 7 1.28 -7.94 24.95
N TYR A 8 2.48 -7.78 25.46
CA TYR A 8 3.02 -8.48 26.62
C TYR A 8 3.69 -7.45 27.54
N GLY A 9 3.18 -7.25 28.75
CA GLY A 9 3.77 -6.27 29.66
C GLY A 9 2.93 -6.00 30.91
N ASN A 10 3.26 -4.93 31.64
CA ASN A 10 2.63 -4.62 32.94
C ASN A 10 1.71 -3.38 32.89
N LYS A 11 1.56 -2.72 31.72
CA LYS A 11 0.66 -1.56 31.58
C LYS A 11 -0.80 -1.99 31.40
N GLU A 12 -1.72 -1.05 31.50
CA GLU A 12 -3.14 -1.29 31.21
C GLU A 12 -3.31 -1.72 29.75
N ILE A 13 -3.73 -2.97 29.56
CA ILE A 13 -3.70 -3.64 28.26
C ILE A 13 -4.78 -3.13 27.31
N THR A 14 -5.99 -2.87 27.82
CA THR A 14 -7.14 -2.53 26.96
C THR A 14 -6.94 -1.25 26.17
N PRO A 15 -6.44 -0.13 26.76
CA PRO A 15 -6.12 1.07 25.99
C PRO A 15 -5.06 0.82 24.91
N ILE A 16 -4.05 -0.01 25.19
CA ILE A 16 -2.99 -0.35 24.23
C ILE A 16 -3.58 -1.08 23.04
N LEU A 17 -4.40 -2.11 23.28
CA LEU A 17 -5.02 -2.89 22.21
C LEU A 17 -5.99 -2.04 21.39
N ILE A 18 -6.86 -1.25 22.02
CA ILE A 18 -7.84 -0.42 21.32
C ILE A 18 -7.14 0.67 20.49
N ASN A 19 -6.17 1.39 21.07
CA ASN A 19 -5.40 2.39 20.32
C ASN A 19 -4.63 1.75 19.15
N GLY A 20 -4.07 0.56 19.37
CA GLY A 20 -3.41 -0.21 18.32
C GLY A 20 -4.36 -0.57 17.19
N LEU A 21 -5.57 -1.05 17.50
CA LEU A 21 -6.60 -1.37 16.51
C LEU A 21 -7.09 -0.13 15.75
N GLN A 22 -7.30 1.00 16.42
CA GLN A 22 -7.67 2.26 15.77
C GLN A 22 -6.62 2.71 14.75
N ARG A 23 -5.33 2.53 15.08
CA ARG A 23 -4.22 2.84 14.16
C ARG A 23 -4.06 1.84 13.02
N LEU A 24 -4.63 0.64 13.14
CA LEU A 24 -4.62 -0.39 12.11
C LEU A 24 -5.93 -0.47 11.31
N GLU A 25 -6.93 0.36 11.65
CA GLU A 25 -8.26 0.29 11.04
C GLU A 25 -8.23 0.53 9.51
N TYR A 26 -7.27 1.31 9.01
CA TYR A 26 -7.03 1.50 7.56
C TYR A 26 -6.68 0.19 6.82
N ARG A 27 -6.26 -0.85 7.55
CA ARG A 27 -5.95 -2.18 6.99
C ARG A 27 -7.18 -3.07 6.86
N GLY A 28 -8.17 -2.90 7.74
CA GLY A 28 -9.42 -3.68 7.72
C GLY A 28 -10.41 -3.11 8.74
N TYR A 29 -11.67 -3.06 8.41
CA TYR A 29 -12.72 -2.40 9.19
C TYR A 29 -14.08 -3.12 9.14
N ASP A 30 -14.09 -4.39 8.70
CA ASP A 30 -15.32 -5.20 8.61
C ASP A 30 -15.74 -5.76 9.97
N SER A 31 -14.78 -6.03 10.83
CA SER A 31 -15.00 -6.38 12.23
C SER A 31 -13.73 -6.15 13.05
N ALA A 32 -13.88 -6.03 14.36
CA ALA A 32 -12.78 -5.90 15.30
C ALA A 32 -13.01 -6.76 16.55
N GLY A 33 -11.91 -7.13 17.21
CA GLY A 33 -12.02 -7.83 18.49
C GLY A 33 -10.69 -7.88 19.24
N ILE A 34 -10.79 -8.19 20.53
CA ILE A 34 -9.67 -8.33 21.45
C ILE A 34 -9.79 -9.62 22.25
N SER A 35 -8.65 -10.16 22.65
CA SER A 35 -8.55 -11.25 23.61
C SER A 35 -7.46 -10.97 24.63
N VAL A 36 -7.72 -11.22 25.90
CA VAL A 36 -6.83 -10.91 27.03
C VAL A 36 -6.76 -12.11 27.97
N MET A 37 -5.55 -12.40 28.47
CA MET A 37 -5.32 -13.36 29.53
C MET A 37 -5.54 -12.68 30.88
N GLU A 38 -6.62 -13.04 31.59
CA GLU A 38 -6.97 -12.51 32.90
C GLU A 38 -7.18 -13.64 33.91
N ASN A 39 -6.37 -13.69 34.96
CA ASN A 39 -6.46 -14.74 36.01
C ASN A 39 -6.50 -16.17 35.43
N ASP A 40 -5.58 -16.47 34.52
CA ASP A 40 -5.46 -17.75 33.80
C ASP A 40 -6.71 -18.17 33.02
N ARG A 41 -7.50 -17.17 32.58
CA ARG A 41 -8.67 -17.35 31.72
C ARG A 41 -8.60 -16.42 30.54
N ILE A 42 -9.20 -16.85 29.44
CA ILE A 42 -9.30 -16.07 28.23
C ILE A 42 -10.59 -15.24 28.28
N ILE A 43 -10.44 -13.93 28.28
CA ILE A 43 -11.55 -12.98 28.11
C ILE A 43 -11.46 -12.42 26.69
N PHE A 44 -12.54 -12.49 25.93
CA PHE A 44 -12.55 -11.96 24.58
C PHE A 44 -13.84 -11.19 24.26
N HIS A 45 -13.71 -10.19 23.40
CA HIS A 45 -14.81 -9.42 22.85
C HIS A 45 -14.56 -9.20 21.37
N LYS A 46 -15.60 -9.36 20.56
CA LYS A 46 -15.52 -9.14 19.12
C LYS A 46 -16.84 -8.61 18.56
N LYS A 47 -16.74 -7.74 17.54
CA LYS A 47 -17.90 -7.05 16.99
C LYS A 47 -17.71 -6.80 15.48
N SER A 48 -18.78 -6.98 14.72
CA SER A 48 -18.84 -6.52 13.31
C SER A 48 -18.84 -5.00 13.23
N GLY A 49 -18.22 -4.45 12.19
CA GLY A 49 -18.06 -3.02 11.97
C GLY A 49 -16.71 -2.49 12.48
N LYS A 50 -16.60 -1.16 12.51
CA LYS A 50 -15.37 -0.43 12.89
C LYS A 50 -15.01 -0.65 14.36
N VAL A 51 -13.77 -0.36 14.74
CA VAL A 51 -13.26 -0.44 16.13
C VAL A 51 -14.13 0.33 17.11
N ALA A 52 -14.75 1.43 16.67
CA ALA A 52 -15.69 2.19 17.49
C ALA A 52 -16.89 1.35 17.98
N GLU A 53 -17.38 0.38 17.19
CA GLU A 53 -18.47 -0.51 17.61
C GLU A 53 -18.01 -1.52 18.68
N LEU A 54 -16.78 -2.03 18.55
CA LEU A 54 -16.17 -2.85 19.60
C LEU A 54 -16.04 -2.05 20.91
N VAL A 55 -15.53 -0.82 20.85
CA VAL A 55 -15.36 0.05 22.04
C VAL A 55 -16.67 0.29 22.74
N LYS A 56 -17.78 0.52 22.02
CA LYS A 56 -19.13 0.68 22.61
C LYS A 56 -19.63 -0.60 23.31
N SER A 57 -19.17 -1.77 22.89
CA SER A 57 -19.62 -3.07 23.40
C SER A 57 -18.87 -3.56 24.63
N ILE A 58 -17.75 -2.92 24.99
CA ILE A 58 -16.88 -3.34 26.10
C ILE A 58 -16.83 -2.29 27.21
N ASP A 59 -16.66 -2.77 28.44
CA ASP A 59 -16.28 -1.92 29.58
C ASP A 59 -14.76 -2.07 29.79
N ALA A 60 -13.99 -1.18 29.17
CA ALA A 60 -12.53 -1.23 29.18
C ALA A 60 -11.93 -1.25 30.60
N SER A 61 -12.62 -0.70 31.61
CA SER A 61 -12.15 -0.65 32.99
C SER A 61 -12.18 -2.02 33.69
N LYS A 62 -12.95 -2.96 33.15
CA LYS A 62 -13.12 -4.30 33.73
C LYS A 62 -12.17 -5.35 33.15
N ILE A 63 -11.51 -5.07 32.04
CA ILE A 63 -10.62 -6.03 31.38
C ILE A 63 -9.18 -5.74 31.83
N LYS A 64 -8.57 -6.68 32.57
CA LYS A 64 -7.22 -6.55 33.12
C LYS A 64 -6.39 -7.77 32.75
N GLY A 65 -5.14 -7.55 32.36
CA GLY A 65 -4.21 -8.62 32.01
C GLY A 65 -2.84 -8.10 31.62
N LYS A 66 -1.91 -9.02 31.47
CA LYS A 66 -0.52 -8.73 31.04
C LYS A 66 -0.24 -9.15 29.60
N ILE A 67 -1.06 -10.07 29.10
CA ILE A 67 -0.96 -10.63 27.75
C ILE A 67 -2.30 -10.45 27.07
N GLY A 68 -2.27 -9.99 25.85
CA GLY A 68 -3.48 -9.90 25.03
C GLY A 68 -3.16 -9.55 23.59
N MET A 69 -4.18 -9.63 22.77
CA MET A 69 -4.11 -9.38 21.35
C MET A 69 -5.41 -8.78 20.82
N GLY A 70 -5.30 -8.06 19.74
CA GLY A 70 -6.42 -7.45 19.03
C GLY A 70 -6.28 -7.58 17.53
N HIS A 71 -7.43 -7.55 16.85
CA HIS A 71 -7.51 -7.76 15.42
C HIS A 71 -8.56 -6.85 14.78
N THR A 72 -8.23 -6.27 13.62
CA THR A 72 -9.19 -5.69 12.69
C THR A 72 -9.24 -6.54 11.44
N ARG A 73 -10.45 -6.94 11.03
CA ARG A 73 -10.65 -7.90 9.95
C ARG A 73 -11.02 -7.20 8.65
N TRP A 74 -10.42 -7.70 7.57
CA TRP A 74 -10.89 -7.59 6.20
C TRP A 74 -11.34 -8.98 5.77
N ALA A 75 -12.62 -9.17 5.51
CA ALA A 75 -13.20 -10.49 5.28
C ALA A 75 -12.70 -11.12 3.96
N THR A 76 -12.10 -12.30 4.07
CA THR A 76 -11.71 -13.15 2.94
C THR A 76 -12.54 -14.44 2.89
N HIS A 77 -12.83 -15.04 4.05
CA HIS A 77 -13.61 -16.25 4.24
C HIS A 77 -14.73 -15.99 5.26
N GLY A 78 -15.97 -16.23 4.89
CA GLY A 78 -17.15 -15.98 5.70
C GLY A 78 -17.57 -14.51 5.77
N GLU A 79 -18.87 -14.27 5.93
CA GLU A 79 -19.46 -12.94 5.99
C GLU A 79 -18.91 -12.10 7.15
N PRO A 80 -18.87 -10.75 7.02
CA PRO A 80 -18.50 -9.87 8.12
C PRO A 80 -19.62 -9.81 9.19
N ASN A 81 -19.52 -10.70 10.18
CA ASN A 81 -20.42 -10.79 11.32
C ASN A 81 -19.62 -11.07 12.62
N ASP A 82 -20.31 -11.03 13.76
CA ASP A 82 -19.67 -11.23 15.08
C ASP A 82 -19.05 -12.64 15.22
N ILE A 83 -19.60 -13.68 14.59
CA ILE A 83 -19.12 -15.05 14.69
C ILE A 83 -17.80 -15.21 13.96
N ASN A 84 -17.72 -14.68 12.75
CA ASN A 84 -16.53 -14.74 11.88
C ASN A 84 -15.45 -13.71 12.24
N ALA A 85 -15.73 -12.78 13.17
CA ALA A 85 -14.74 -11.84 13.68
C ALA A 85 -13.66 -12.56 14.52
N HIS A 86 -12.43 -12.03 14.51
CA HIS A 86 -11.35 -12.49 15.40
C HIS A 86 -11.44 -11.79 16.75
N PRO A 87 -10.94 -12.42 17.82
CA PRO A 87 -10.21 -13.68 17.86
C PRO A 87 -11.10 -14.92 17.69
N HIS A 88 -10.48 -16.05 17.33
CA HIS A 88 -11.06 -17.37 17.42
C HIS A 88 -10.52 -18.13 18.64
N ILE A 89 -11.38 -18.90 19.26
CA ILE A 89 -11.09 -19.69 20.47
C ILE A 89 -11.26 -21.15 20.11
N ASP A 90 -10.40 -22.02 20.63
CA ASP A 90 -10.52 -23.47 20.46
C ASP A 90 -11.74 -24.03 21.20
N GLN A 91 -12.15 -25.25 20.89
CA GLN A 91 -13.31 -25.93 21.48
C GLN A 91 -13.21 -26.07 23.02
N THR A 92 -11.99 -26.11 23.56
CA THR A 92 -11.78 -26.22 25.03
C THR A 92 -11.88 -24.87 25.76
N GLY A 93 -11.86 -23.76 25.03
CA GLY A 93 -11.82 -22.40 25.57
C GLY A 93 -10.47 -21.97 26.12
N LYS A 94 -9.40 -22.73 25.83
CA LYS A 94 -8.07 -22.53 26.42
C LYS A 94 -7.06 -21.90 25.49
N ILE A 95 -7.28 -21.92 24.18
CA ILE A 95 -6.38 -21.35 23.19
C ILE A 95 -7.11 -20.26 22.42
N SER A 96 -6.49 -19.08 22.31
CA SER A 96 -6.99 -17.96 21.52
C SER A 96 -6.00 -17.60 20.43
N ILE A 97 -6.51 -17.28 19.22
CA ILE A 97 -5.71 -16.92 18.06
C ILE A 97 -6.32 -15.75 17.27
N ILE A 98 -5.45 -14.90 16.73
CA ILE A 98 -5.76 -13.96 15.66
C ILE A 98 -4.87 -14.27 14.45
N HIS A 99 -5.35 -13.99 13.24
CA HIS A 99 -4.69 -14.40 12.01
C HIS A 99 -4.92 -13.39 10.88
N ASN A 100 -3.83 -13.04 10.21
CA ASN A 100 -3.80 -12.36 8.93
C ASN A 100 -3.30 -13.36 7.88
N GLY A 101 -4.00 -13.53 6.80
CA GLY A 101 -3.59 -14.45 5.73
C GLY A 101 -4.73 -15.31 5.23
N ILE A 102 -4.39 -16.37 4.52
CA ILE A 102 -5.31 -17.39 4.01
C ILE A 102 -4.64 -18.75 4.15
N ILE A 103 -5.32 -19.70 4.78
CA ILE A 103 -4.90 -21.10 4.87
C ILE A 103 -5.57 -21.88 3.75
N GLU A 104 -4.86 -22.09 2.66
CA GLU A 104 -5.40 -22.66 1.42
C GLU A 104 -5.91 -24.10 1.59
N ASN A 105 -5.25 -24.89 2.45
CA ASN A 105 -5.63 -26.28 2.70
C ASN A 105 -6.62 -26.46 3.86
N TYR A 106 -7.23 -25.37 4.38
CA TYR A 106 -8.14 -25.39 5.53
C TYR A 106 -9.29 -26.40 5.39
N ALA A 107 -9.85 -26.54 4.18
CA ALA A 107 -10.97 -27.44 3.96
C ALA A 107 -10.60 -28.93 4.18
N ASN A 108 -9.36 -29.32 3.90
CA ASN A 108 -8.86 -30.67 4.15
C ASN A 108 -8.57 -30.88 5.62
N LEU A 109 -7.93 -29.90 6.29
CA LEU A 109 -7.68 -29.93 7.72
C LEU A 109 -8.98 -29.99 8.51
N LYS A 110 -9.99 -29.21 8.15
CA LYS A 110 -11.33 -29.21 8.76
C LYS A 110 -11.98 -30.59 8.70
N LYS A 111 -11.91 -31.27 7.54
CA LYS A 111 -12.45 -32.64 7.39
C LYS A 111 -11.79 -33.66 8.33
N VAL A 112 -10.48 -33.52 8.56
CA VAL A 112 -9.74 -34.41 9.48
C VAL A 112 -10.17 -34.13 10.94
N LEU A 113 -10.25 -32.87 11.33
CA LEU A 113 -10.64 -32.46 12.68
C LEU A 113 -12.10 -32.84 13.00
N ILE A 114 -13.03 -32.71 12.06
CA ILE A 114 -14.41 -33.18 12.24
C ILE A 114 -14.46 -34.69 12.52
N LYS A 115 -13.64 -35.50 11.84
CA LYS A 115 -13.55 -36.94 12.13
C LYS A 115 -13.01 -37.26 13.51
N LYS A 116 -12.24 -36.35 14.11
CA LYS A 116 -11.73 -36.43 15.48
C LYS A 116 -12.71 -35.86 16.51
N GLY A 117 -13.88 -35.34 16.09
CA GLY A 117 -14.92 -34.84 16.99
C GLY A 117 -14.89 -33.32 17.24
N TYR A 118 -14.11 -32.56 16.47
CA TYR A 118 -14.10 -31.11 16.57
C TYR A 118 -15.33 -30.50 15.88
N GLU A 119 -15.95 -29.53 16.55
CA GLU A 119 -17.08 -28.76 16.04
C GLU A 119 -16.57 -27.36 15.59
N PHE A 120 -17.25 -26.79 14.61
CA PHE A 120 -16.90 -25.50 14.03
C PHE A 120 -18.12 -24.58 14.04
N THR A 121 -17.93 -23.36 14.54
CA THR A 121 -18.98 -22.37 14.66
C THR A 121 -18.88 -21.28 13.60
N SER A 122 -17.67 -21.02 13.09
CA SER A 122 -17.43 -20.01 12.08
C SER A 122 -17.14 -20.62 10.69
N GLU A 123 -17.14 -19.74 9.70
CA GLU A 123 -16.79 -20.08 8.32
C GLU A 123 -15.30 -19.80 8.01
N THR A 124 -14.53 -19.38 9.02
CA THR A 124 -13.15 -18.94 8.84
C THR A 124 -12.16 -20.10 8.80
N ASP A 125 -11.11 -19.94 8.04
CA ASP A 125 -9.93 -20.78 8.02
C ASP A 125 -9.14 -20.71 9.34
N THR A 126 -9.23 -19.58 10.04
CA THR A 126 -8.57 -19.34 11.33
C THR A 126 -9.11 -20.23 12.44
N GLU A 127 -10.43 -20.51 12.48
CA GLU A 127 -10.98 -21.47 13.45
C GLU A 127 -10.41 -22.86 13.21
N VAL A 128 -10.16 -23.24 11.95
CA VAL A 128 -9.52 -24.52 11.64
C VAL A 128 -8.10 -24.57 12.20
N LEU A 129 -7.35 -23.48 12.11
CA LEU A 129 -5.99 -23.41 12.64
C LEU A 129 -5.97 -23.53 14.16
N VAL A 130 -6.85 -22.83 14.90
CA VAL A 130 -6.85 -22.93 16.37
C VAL A 130 -7.26 -24.31 16.84
N GLN A 131 -8.20 -24.98 16.15
CA GLN A 131 -8.55 -26.37 16.47
C GLN A 131 -7.41 -27.34 16.15
N LEU A 132 -6.64 -27.12 15.09
CA LEU A 132 -5.46 -27.92 14.78
C LEU A 132 -4.37 -27.78 15.86
N ILE A 133 -4.10 -26.55 16.32
CA ILE A 133 -3.17 -26.30 17.42
C ILE A 133 -3.65 -26.99 18.69
N SER A 134 -4.96 -26.91 19.00
CA SER A 134 -5.60 -27.56 20.15
C SER A 134 -5.47 -29.09 20.07
N ASP A 135 -5.75 -29.69 18.91
CA ASP A 135 -5.61 -31.13 18.70
C ASP A 135 -4.19 -31.62 19.02
N ILE A 136 -3.16 -30.92 18.50
CA ILE A 136 -1.76 -31.30 18.74
C ILE A 136 -1.37 -31.06 20.21
N TYR A 137 -1.75 -29.91 20.79
CA TYR A 137 -1.38 -29.55 22.16
C TYR A 137 -1.92 -30.56 23.20
N PHE A 138 -3.19 -30.93 23.09
CA PHE A 138 -3.81 -31.84 24.05
C PHE A 138 -3.55 -33.33 23.77
N SER A 139 -3.15 -33.71 22.54
CA SER A 139 -2.92 -35.09 22.16
C SER A 139 -1.46 -35.55 22.28
N ASP A 140 -0.50 -34.66 21.95
CA ASP A 140 0.89 -35.07 21.71
C ASP A 140 1.83 -34.76 22.88
N GLY A 141 1.35 -34.07 23.95
CA GLY A 141 2.15 -33.72 25.14
C GLY A 141 3.30 -32.74 24.86
N LEU A 142 3.20 -31.96 23.76
CA LEU A 142 4.14 -30.93 23.40
C LEU A 142 3.90 -29.65 24.21
N SER A 143 4.90 -28.78 24.37
CA SER A 143 4.70 -27.43 24.86
C SER A 143 3.85 -26.60 23.88
N PHE A 144 3.28 -25.48 24.35
CA PHE A 144 2.38 -24.69 23.51
C PHE A 144 3.08 -24.18 22.23
N GLU A 145 4.28 -23.62 22.33
CA GLU A 145 5.04 -23.16 21.17
C GLU A 145 5.40 -24.30 20.21
N GLN A 146 5.72 -25.50 20.71
CA GLN A 146 5.98 -26.66 19.87
C GLN A 146 4.72 -27.13 19.14
N SER A 147 3.56 -27.06 19.79
CA SER A 147 2.27 -27.39 19.18
C SER A 147 1.88 -26.40 18.09
N VAL A 148 2.11 -25.10 18.31
CA VAL A 148 1.94 -24.06 17.28
C VAL A 148 2.87 -24.34 16.09
N GLN A 149 4.15 -24.60 16.35
CA GLN A 149 5.12 -24.90 15.31
C GLN A 149 4.73 -26.15 14.50
N ALA A 150 4.34 -27.24 15.16
CA ALA A 150 3.89 -28.47 14.51
C ALA A 150 2.61 -28.27 13.67
N ALA A 151 1.66 -27.45 14.15
CA ALA A 151 0.49 -27.07 13.36
C ALA A 151 0.87 -26.30 12.09
N LEU A 152 1.76 -25.32 12.21
CA LEU A 152 2.19 -24.48 11.10
C LEU A 152 2.96 -25.24 10.01
N THR A 153 3.62 -26.35 10.34
CA THR A 153 4.24 -27.23 9.33
C THR A 153 3.23 -27.99 8.47
N GLN A 154 1.96 -28.08 8.90
CA GLN A 154 0.87 -28.73 8.16
C GLN A 154 0.04 -27.74 7.34
N VAL A 155 0.26 -26.44 7.52
CA VAL A 155 -0.48 -25.38 6.86
C VAL A 155 0.15 -25.04 5.50
N VAL A 156 -0.68 -24.88 4.49
CA VAL A 156 -0.32 -24.34 3.17
C VAL A 156 -1.01 -22.98 3.01
N GLY A 157 -0.27 -21.96 2.60
CA GLY A 157 -0.78 -20.61 2.42
C GLY A 157 -0.03 -19.57 3.25
N ALA A 158 -0.55 -18.35 3.32
CA ALA A 158 0.07 -17.24 4.01
C ALA A 158 -0.55 -17.05 5.40
N TYR A 159 0.29 -16.78 6.41
CA TYR A 159 -0.17 -16.45 7.75
C TYR A 159 0.73 -15.44 8.47
N GLY A 160 0.09 -14.59 9.27
CA GLY A 160 0.68 -13.85 10.36
C GLY A 160 -0.23 -14.07 11.57
N ILE A 161 0.23 -14.78 12.57
CA ILE A 161 -0.58 -15.16 13.74
C ILE A 161 -0.03 -14.61 15.04
N VAL A 162 -0.95 -14.37 15.99
CA VAL A 162 -0.62 -14.21 17.41
C VAL A 162 -1.58 -15.11 18.20
N THR A 163 -1.04 -15.86 19.15
CA THR A 163 -1.79 -16.86 19.93
C THR A 163 -1.23 -17.02 21.34
N PHE A 164 -2.09 -17.41 22.27
CA PHE A 164 -1.71 -17.77 23.64
C PHE A 164 -2.64 -18.85 24.20
N CYS A 165 -2.19 -19.53 25.26
CA CYS A 165 -2.90 -20.62 25.92
C CYS A 165 -3.05 -20.34 27.43
N SER A 166 -4.23 -20.59 27.99
CA SER A 166 -4.49 -20.40 29.43
C SER A 166 -3.74 -21.38 30.32
N ASP A 167 -3.33 -22.53 29.80
CA ASP A 167 -2.53 -23.50 30.57
C ASP A 167 -1.04 -23.07 30.66
N GLU A 168 -0.60 -22.14 29.81
CA GLU A 168 0.72 -21.49 29.84
C GLU A 168 0.57 -19.95 29.86
N PRO A 169 0.00 -19.37 30.94
CA PRO A 169 -0.53 -17.99 30.94
C PRO A 169 0.53 -16.88 30.85
N THR A 170 1.81 -17.23 30.91
CA THR A 170 2.95 -16.29 30.77
C THR A 170 3.55 -16.27 29.37
N LYS A 171 2.94 -16.97 28.41
CA LYS A 171 3.49 -17.16 27.07
C LYS A 171 2.62 -16.53 26.00
N LEU A 172 3.24 -15.74 25.11
CA LEU A 172 2.66 -15.21 23.89
C LEU A 172 3.49 -15.72 22.71
N VAL A 173 2.84 -16.31 21.73
CA VAL A 173 3.49 -16.85 20.52
C VAL A 173 2.99 -16.12 19.30
N ALA A 174 3.91 -15.74 18.40
CA ALA A 174 3.55 -15.19 17.10
C ALA A 174 4.41 -15.82 16.01
N ALA A 175 3.85 -15.98 14.81
CA ALA A 175 4.57 -16.59 13.71
C ALA A 175 4.17 -15.95 12.37
N ARG A 176 5.11 -15.99 11.43
CA ARG A 176 4.93 -15.35 10.12
C ARG A 176 5.30 -16.27 8.97
N HIS A 177 4.43 -16.28 7.96
CA HIS A 177 4.71 -16.71 6.59
C HIS A 177 3.79 -15.97 5.61
N GLY A 178 4.34 -15.18 4.69
CA GLY A 178 3.55 -14.39 3.72
C GLY A 178 2.98 -13.09 4.28
N SER A 179 2.34 -13.08 5.45
CA SER A 179 1.77 -11.87 6.07
C SER A 179 2.75 -11.20 7.03
N PRO A 180 2.96 -9.86 6.97
CA PRO A 180 4.00 -9.19 7.76
C PRO A 180 3.67 -9.17 9.25
N LEU A 181 4.73 -9.35 10.08
CA LEU A 181 4.72 -9.12 11.52
C LEU A 181 6.00 -8.43 11.99
N VAL A 182 5.85 -7.57 12.98
CA VAL A 182 6.91 -6.78 13.61
C VAL A 182 6.85 -7.02 15.12
N LEU A 183 8.01 -7.32 15.73
CA LEU A 183 8.20 -7.36 17.17
C LEU A 183 8.71 -6.00 17.64
N GLY A 184 7.96 -5.30 18.48
CA GLY A 184 8.41 -4.09 19.19
C GLY A 184 9.02 -4.48 20.54
N ILE A 185 10.18 -3.89 20.87
CA ILE A 185 10.93 -4.14 22.11
C ILE A 185 10.91 -2.86 22.93
N GLY A 186 10.11 -2.84 23.99
CA GLY A 186 10.05 -1.77 24.97
C GLY A 186 10.83 -2.09 26.24
N GLU A 187 10.70 -1.23 27.26
CA GLU A 187 11.26 -1.44 28.59
C GLU A 187 10.31 -2.35 29.38
N ASP A 188 10.73 -3.61 29.60
CA ASP A 188 9.93 -4.67 30.22
C ASP A 188 8.58 -4.97 29.53
N GLU A 189 8.46 -4.67 28.26
CA GLU A 189 7.25 -4.92 27.48
C GLU A 189 7.57 -5.25 26.02
N TYR A 190 6.68 -6.01 25.39
CA TYR A 190 6.80 -6.41 23.99
C TYR A 190 5.48 -6.17 23.25
N PHE A 191 5.61 -5.85 22.00
CA PHE A 191 4.51 -5.63 21.06
C PHE A 191 4.67 -6.53 19.84
N ILE A 192 3.58 -7.09 19.36
CA ILE A 192 3.53 -7.75 18.06
C ILE A 192 2.53 -6.98 17.21
N ALA A 193 2.89 -6.58 16.00
CA ALA A 193 1.95 -5.89 15.13
C ALA A 193 2.17 -6.23 13.66
N SER A 194 1.14 -6.04 12.86
CA SER A 194 1.21 -6.22 11.40
C SER A 194 1.95 -5.10 10.67
N ASP A 195 2.14 -3.95 11.33
CA ASP A 195 3.08 -2.88 10.96
C ASP A 195 3.51 -2.07 12.19
N ALA A 196 4.43 -1.11 12.00
CA ALA A 196 5.01 -0.37 13.12
C ALA A 196 4.13 0.79 13.64
N SER A 197 3.03 1.16 12.97
CA SER A 197 2.21 2.31 13.35
C SER A 197 1.58 2.23 14.74
N PRO A 198 1.07 1.08 15.23
CA PRO A 198 0.56 0.98 16.59
C PRO A 198 1.65 0.94 17.67
N ILE A 199 2.90 0.63 17.30
CA ILE A 199 4.01 0.43 18.24
C ILE A 199 4.75 1.74 18.56
N VAL A 200 4.84 2.66 17.62
CA VAL A 200 5.71 3.85 17.67
C VAL A 200 5.50 4.74 18.90
N ASN A 201 4.32 4.72 19.53
CA ASN A 201 4.02 5.43 20.77
C ASN A 201 4.71 4.84 22.01
N TYR A 202 5.09 3.58 21.94
CA TYR A 202 5.58 2.83 23.09
C TYR A 202 7.06 2.53 22.97
N THR A 203 7.51 2.18 21.76
CA THR A 203 8.92 1.95 21.46
C THR A 203 9.23 2.24 20.00
N ARG A 204 10.46 2.66 19.72
CA ARG A 204 11.00 2.80 18.37
C ARG A 204 11.85 1.60 17.96
N ASN A 205 12.19 0.71 18.90
CA ASN A 205 13.02 -0.46 18.66
C ASN A 205 12.16 -1.61 18.16
N VAL A 206 12.39 -2.06 16.93
CA VAL A 206 11.61 -3.12 16.30
C VAL A 206 12.50 -4.17 15.63
N VAL A 207 11.95 -5.38 15.53
CA VAL A 207 12.51 -6.48 14.74
C VAL A 207 11.46 -6.93 13.73
N TYR A 208 11.79 -6.88 12.46
CA TYR A 208 10.93 -7.43 11.40
C TYR A 208 11.16 -8.93 11.30
N LEU A 209 10.10 -9.73 11.45
CA LEU A 209 10.18 -11.17 11.25
C LEU A 209 10.36 -11.48 9.75
N ASP A 210 11.15 -12.51 9.44
CA ASP A 210 11.28 -13.06 8.10
C ASP A 210 10.32 -14.24 7.88
N GLU A 211 10.28 -14.76 6.65
CA GLU A 211 9.45 -15.90 6.30
C GLU A 211 9.82 -17.15 7.12
N GLY A 212 8.81 -17.81 7.66
CA GLY A 212 8.99 -19.03 8.44
C GLY A 212 9.63 -18.81 9.82
N GLU A 213 9.48 -17.62 10.40
CA GLU A 213 9.93 -17.33 11.76
C GLU A 213 8.77 -17.34 12.75
N ILE A 214 9.09 -17.84 13.95
CA ILE A 214 8.22 -17.85 15.15
C ILE A 214 8.92 -17.08 16.27
N VAL A 215 8.20 -16.20 16.95
CA VAL A 215 8.66 -15.51 18.15
C VAL A 215 7.89 -16.00 19.36
N ILE A 216 8.61 -16.34 20.40
CA ILE A 216 8.09 -16.76 21.71
C ILE A 216 8.45 -15.67 22.71
N ILE A 217 7.44 -15.11 23.39
CA ILE A 217 7.62 -14.14 24.47
C ILE A 217 7.15 -14.82 25.74
N GLU A 218 8.06 -14.99 26.70
CA GLU A 218 7.78 -15.66 27.96
C GLU A 218 8.66 -15.08 29.07
N ASN A 219 8.08 -14.87 30.27
CA ASN A 219 8.79 -14.40 31.48
C ASN A 219 9.66 -13.15 31.23
N GLY A 220 9.15 -12.19 30.43
CA GLY A 220 9.86 -10.93 30.12
C GLY A 220 11.04 -11.10 29.16
N LYS A 221 11.13 -12.20 28.44
CA LYS A 221 12.15 -12.45 27.40
C LYS A 221 11.50 -12.83 26.10
N HIS A 222 12.19 -12.58 24.99
CA HIS A 222 11.76 -13.05 23.69
C HIS A 222 12.84 -13.93 23.04
N GLU A 223 12.38 -14.86 22.23
CA GLU A 223 13.23 -15.70 21.40
C GLU A 223 12.60 -15.86 20.02
N ILE A 224 13.41 -15.76 18.98
CA ILE A 224 12.97 -15.95 17.59
C ILE A 224 13.62 -17.24 17.07
N ARG A 225 12.80 -18.11 16.44
CA ARG A 225 13.25 -19.38 15.85
C ARG A 225 12.76 -19.52 14.42
N SER A 226 13.46 -20.35 13.65
CA SER A 226 12.96 -20.88 12.38
C SER A 226 11.92 -21.97 12.65
N ILE A 227 10.75 -21.89 12.00
CA ILE A 227 9.67 -22.89 12.15
C ILE A 227 10.14 -24.28 11.66
N LEU A 228 10.87 -24.33 10.54
CA LEU A 228 11.28 -25.60 9.93
C LEU A 228 12.51 -26.23 10.58
N GLU A 229 13.46 -25.42 11.03
CA GLU A 229 14.74 -25.91 11.54
C GLU A 229 14.81 -25.94 13.08
N ASP A 230 13.84 -25.31 13.75
CA ASP A 230 13.82 -25.12 15.22
C ASP A 230 15.12 -24.52 15.80
N LYS A 231 15.76 -23.67 15.02
CA LYS A 231 16.98 -22.98 15.42
C LYS A 231 16.71 -21.55 15.81
N ILE A 232 17.40 -21.08 16.86
CA ILE A 232 17.36 -19.68 17.28
C ILE A 232 17.94 -18.80 16.14
N VAL A 233 17.21 -17.75 15.82
CA VAL A 233 17.59 -16.75 14.83
C VAL A 233 17.93 -15.44 15.54
N HIS A 234 19.15 -14.95 15.33
CA HIS A 234 19.56 -13.65 15.85
C HIS A 234 19.21 -12.54 14.86
N LYS A 235 18.47 -11.55 15.31
CA LYS A 235 18.00 -10.42 14.48
C LYS A 235 18.61 -9.09 14.94
N THR A 236 18.79 -8.21 13.98
CA THR A 236 19.18 -6.83 14.26
C THR A 236 17.95 -6.00 14.61
N VAL A 237 18.02 -5.28 15.72
CA VAL A 237 17.00 -4.29 16.10
C VAL A 237 17.11 -3.09 15.17
N THR A 238 16.00 -2.67 14.61
CA THR A 238 15.88 -1.51 13.71
C THR A 238 15.09 -0.41 14.43
N GLU A 239 15.50 0.85 14.26
CA GLU A 239 14.77 1.98 14.80
C GLU A 239 13.71 2.48 13.82
N ILE A 240 12.47 2.68 14.30
CA ILE A 240 11.39 3.32 13.53
C ILE A 240 11.76 4.78 13.25
N ASN A 241 11.78 5.17 11.98
CA ASN A 241 12.25 6.47 11.52
C ASN A 241 11.15 7.51 11.23
N PHE A 242 9.91 7.25 11.63
CA PHE A 242 8.80 8.20 11.54
C PHE A 242 8.23 8.53 12.93
N SER A 243 7.52 9.66 13.03
CA SER A 243 6.90 10.12 14.28
C SER A 243 5.39 9.92 14.29
N VAL A 244 4.81 10.08 15.48
CA VAL A 244 3.35 9.96 15.71
C VAL A 244 2.59 11.03 14.93
N GLU A 245 3.10 12.25 14.91
CA GLU A 245 2.49 13.39 14.22
C GLU A 245 2.38 13.14 12.70
N GLN A 246 3.28 12.34 12.14
CA GLN A 246 3.21 11.95 10.73
C GLN A 246 2.05 11.01 10.43
N ILE A 247 1.60 10.24 11.43
CA ILE A 247 0.49 9.29 11.29
C ILE A 247 -0.87 9.97 11.57
N GLU A 248 -0.92 10.96 12.45
CA GLU A 248 -2.15 11.65 12.84
C GLU A 248 -2.64 12.61 11.74
N LYS A 249 -3.97 12.85 11.71
CA LYS A 249 -4.58 13.77 10.73
C LYS A 249 -4.18 15.23 10.95
N GLY A 250 -3.84 15.61 12.19
CA GLY A 250 -3.67 17.01 12.55
C GLY A 250 -4.96 17.80 12.33
N ASP A 251 -4.84 18.99 11.77
CA ASP A 251 -5.97 19.91 11.52
C ASP A 251 -6.79 19.55 10.27
N TYR A 252 -6.41 18.49 9.54
CA TYR A 252 -7.13 18.08 8.33
C TYR A 252 -8.36 17.22 8.67
N PRO A 253 -9.47 17.36 7.94
CA PRO A 253 -10.67 16.54 8.15
C PRO A 253 -10.42 15.06 7.79
N HIS A 254 -9.51 14.80 6.84
CA HIS A 254 -9.21 13.48 6.30
C HIS A 254 -7.69 13.28 6.12
N HIS A 255 -7.21 12.04 6.26
CA HIS A 255 -5.83 11.66 5.95
C HIS A 255 -5.49 11.94 4.49
N MET A 256 -6.39 11.58 3.57
CA MET A 256 -6.16 11.82 2.14
C MET A 256 -5.89 13.29 1.84
N LEU A 257 -6.63 14.23 2.42
CA LEU A 257 -6.37 15.67 2.21
C LEU A 257 -5.03 16.09 2.78
N LYS A 258 -4.69 15.66 4.00
CA LYS A 258 -3.36 15.87 4.58
C LYS A 258 -2.26 15.38 3.64
N GLU A 259 -2.37 14.15 3.15
CA GLU A 259 -1.39 13.51 2.29
C GLU A 259 -1.27 14.20 0.91
N ILE A 260 -2.37 14.75 0.38
CA ILE A 260 -2.33 15.61 -0.81
C ILE A 260 -1.51 16.88 -0.53
N HIS A 261 -1.70 17.52 0.63
CA HIS A 261 -0.93 18.71 1.01
C HIS A 261 0.52 18.41 1.38
N GLU A 262 0.82 17.25 1.93
CA GLU A 262 2.20 16.84 2.24
C GLU A 262 3.09 16.69 1.01
N GLN A 263 2.52 16.60 -0.20
CA GLN A 263 3.28 16.45 -1.44
C GLN A 263 4.26 17.60 -1.70
N VAL A 264 4.02 18.78 -1.18
CA VAL A 264 4.98 19.91 -1.19
C VAL A 264 6.32 19.48 -0.61
N ASN A 265 6.29 18.76 0.50
CA ASN A 265 7.48 18.31 1.21
C ASN A 265 7.94 16.93 0.74
N THR A 266 7.04 15.97 0.57
CA THR A 266 7.41 14.58 0.26
C THR A 266 8.15 14.44 -1.07
N ILE A 267 7.78 15.21 -2.09
CA ILE A 267 8.50 15.23 -3.37
C ILE A 267 9.92 15.79 -3.16
N THR A 268 10.06 16.85 -2.38
CA THR A 268 11.35 17.46 -2.06
C THR A 268 12.22 16.50 -1.23
N ASP A 269 11.64 15.83 -0.23
CA ASP A 269 12.33 14.86 0.62
C ASP A 269 12.80 13.64 -0.18
N THR A 270 12.01 13.19 -1.15
CA THR A 270 12.39 12.13 -2.09
C THR A 270 13.65 12.50 -2.89
N MET A 271 13.86 13.77 -3.18
CA MET A 271 15.02 14.27 -3.94
C MET A 271 16.22 14.66 -3.06
N ARG A 272 16.02 14.81 -1.74
CA ARG A 272 17.03 15.35 -0.81
C ARG A 272 18.33 14.55 -0.86
N GLY A 273 19.45 15.22 -1.12
CA GLY A 273 20.77 14.62 -1.20
C GLY A 273 21.03 13.74 -2.42
N ARG A 274 20.08 13.70 -3.38
CA ARG A 274 20.17 12.84 -4.57
C ARG A 274 20.44 13.58 -5.87
N ILE A 275 20.20 14.89 -5.90
CA ILE A 275 20.36 15.71 -7.10
C ILE A 275 21.74 16.35 -7.15
N ASP A 276 22.40 16.19 -8.30
CA ASP A 276 23.58 16.95 -8.69
C ASP A 276 23.18 18.06 -9.68
N LYS A 277 23.23 19.30 -9.19
CA LYS A 277 22.83 20.48 -9.98
C LYS A 277 23.85 20.86 -11.03
N GLU A 278 25.13 20.63 -10.75
CA GLU A 278 26.23 21.03 -11.64
C GLU A 278 26.30 20.12 -12.87
N ASP A 279 26.23 18.82 -12.64
CA ASP A 279 26.24 17.84 -13.73
C ASP A 279 24.85 17.55 -14.32
N GLY A 280 23.79 18.06 -13.72
CA GLY A 280 22.40 17.81 -14.17
C GLY A 280 22.05 16.31 -14.13
N THR A 281 22.39 15.65 -13.04
CA THR A 281 22.18 14.22 -12.84
C THR A 281 21.63 13.91 -11.44
N ALA A 282 21.45 12.63 -11.13
CA ALA A 282 21.06 12.18 -9.82
C ALA A 282 21.91 10.99 -9.35
N HIS A 283 22.13 10.91 -8.03
CA HIS A 283 22.87 9.83 -7.38
C HIS A 283 21.91 9.05 -6.45
N LEU A 284 21.85 7.74 -6.65
CA LEU A 284 20.95 6.86 -5.93
C LEU A 284 21.78 5.77 -5.24
N GLY A 285 22.17 6.03 -3.98
CA GLY A 285 23.12 5.20 -3.23
C GLY A 285 22.71 3.72 -3.12
N GLY A 286 21.42 3.43 -2.94
CA GLY A 286 20.94 2.06 -2.75
C GLY A 286 21.07 1.13 -3.98
N ILE A 287 21.43 1.67 -5.14
CA ILE A 287 21.68 0.90 -6.38
C ILE A 287 23.07 1.11 -6.95
N SER A 288 23.95 1.86 -6.26
CA SER A 288 25.27 2.26 -6.77
C SER A 288 26.11 1.08 -7.22
N ASP A 289 26.14 0.03 -6.43
CA ASP A 289 26.98 -1.16 -6.70
C ASP A 289 26.47 -2.01 -7.87
N TYR A 290 25.21 -1.82 -8.25
CA TYR A 290 24.55 -2.53 -9.35
C TYR A 290 24.40 -1.67 -10.62
N MET A 291 24.87 -0.43 -10.58
CA MET A 291 24.64 0.56 -11.66
C MET A 291 25.12 0.06 -13.01
N ASP A 292 26.30 -0.55 -13.08
CA ASP A 292 26.85 -1.08 -14.34
C ASP A 292 25.99 -2.23 -14.89
N ARG A 293 25.48 -3.10 -14.02
CA ARG A 293 24.58 -4.18 -14.42
C ARG A 293 23.26 -3.64 -14.95
N ILE A 294 22.70 -2.63 -14.31
CA ILE A 294 21.46 -1.98 -14.75
C ILE A 294 21.67 -1.28 -16.11
N GLN A 295 22.80 -0.58 -16.30
CA GLN A 295 23.11 0.11 -17.54
C GLN A 295 23.35 -0.83 -18.72
N ASN A 296 23.94 -1.98 -18.46
CA ASN A 296 24.19 -2.99 -19.48
C ASN A 296 23.00 -3.94 -19.70
N ALA A 297 21.88 -3.71 -19.03
CA ALA A 297 20.66 -4.49 -19.24
C ALA A 297 20.15 -4.34 -20.68
N HIS A 298 19.71 -5.44 -21.26
CA HIS A 298 19.12 -5.44 -22.60
C HIS A 298 17.64 -5.02 -22.57
N ARG A 299 16.96 -5.26 -21.46
CA ARG A 299 15.55 -4.91 -21.23
C ARG A 299 15.29 -4.67 -19.76
N ILE A 300 14.28 -3.86 -19.52
CA ILE A 300 13.81 -3.54 -18.17
C ILE A 300 12.33 -3.94 -18.09
N TYR A 301 11.96 -4.69 -17.08
CA TYR A 301 10.58 -4.85 -16.66
C TYR A 301 10.29 -3.96 -15.46
N ILE A 302 9.14 -3.33 -15.43
CA ILE A 302 8.57 -2.68 -14.24
C ILE A 302 7.34 -3.47 -13.88
N VAL A 303 7.29 -4.02 -12.66
CA VAL A 303 6.18 -4.81 -12.16
C VAL A 303 5.55 -4.13 -10.94
N ALA A 304 4.25 -3.95 -10.96
CA ALA A 304 3.52 -3.27 -9.89
C ALA A 304 2.01 -3.53 -9.98
N CYS A 305 1.25 -3.05 -8.99
CA CYS A 305 -0.20 -3.09 -8.95
C CYS A 305 -0.78 -1.68 -8.80
N GLY A 306 -1.97 -1.42 -9.37
CA GLY A 306 -2.75 -0.19 -9.17
C GLY A 306 -1.97 1.09 -9.47
N THR A 307 -2.00 2.03 -8.54
CA THR A 307 -1.32 3.33 -8.61
C THR A 307 0.18 3.21 -8.91
N SER A 308 0.86 2.21 -8.32
CA SER A 308 2.29 1.96 -8.59
C SER A 308 2.53 1.48 -10.02
N TRP A 309 1.59 0.76 -10.64
CA TRP A 309 1.66 0.39 -12.05
C TRP A 309 1.53 1.63 -12.95
N HIS A 310 0.65 2.59 -12.60
CA HIS A 310 0.55 3.87 -13.33
C HIS A 310 1.85 4.69 -13.23
N ALA A 311 2.50 4.69 -12.05
CA ALA A 311 3.84 5.30 -11.92
C ALA A 311 4.86 4.59 -12.82
N GLY A 312 4.81 3.26 -12.89
CA GLY A 312 5.65 2.45 -13.80
C GLY A 312 5.47 2.82 -15.26
N LEU A 313 4.23 3.09 -15.70
CA LEU A 313 3.97 3.56 -17.08
C LEU A 313 4.62 4.91 -17.37
N MET A 314 4.63 5.85 -16.40
CA MET A 314 5.39 7.09 -16.55
C MET A 314 6.89 6.82 -16.64
N GLY A 315 7.40 5.91 -15.80
CA GLY A 315 8.78 5.45 -15.84
C GLY A 315 9.19 4.90 -17.21
N LYS A 316 8.30 4.15 -17.88
CA LYS A 316 8.56 3.64 -19.22
C LYS A 316 8.91 4.76 -20.19
N TYR A 317 8.06 5.81 -20.30
CA TYR A 317 8.32 6.94 -21.19
C TYR A 317 9.66 7.61 -20.89
N LEU A 318 9.98 7.79 -19.61
CA LEU A 318 11.23 8.41 -19.17
C LEU A 318 12.46 7.58 -19.52
N TYR A 319 12.41 6.29 -19.23
CA TYR A 319 13.53 5.38 -19.48
C TYR A 319 13.79 5.16 -20.98
N GLU A 320 12.75 4.97 -21.77
CA GLU A 320 12.88 4.80 -23.22
C GLU A 320 13.47 6.04 -23.86
N GLU A 321 13.07 7.25 -23.42
CA GLU A 321 13.56 8.52 -23.96
C GLU A 321 14.99 8.84 -23.50
N TYR A 322 15.28 8.72 -22.21
CA TYR A 322 16.57 9.15 -21.64
C TYR A 322 17.62 8.05 -21.64
N ALA A 323 17.25 6.82 -21.36
CA ALA A 323 18.19 5.69 -21.28
C ALA A 323 18.28 4.88 -22.58
N GLY A 324 17.38 5.06 -23.54
CA GLY A 324 17.36 4.33 -24.80
C GLY A 324 17.20 2.82 -24.64
N LYS A 325 16.51 2.39 -23.58
CA LYS A 325 16.30 0.99 -23.23
C LYS A 325 14.83 0.60 -23.38
N PRO A 326 14.51 -0.57 -23.97
CA PRO A 326 13.13 -1.05 -24.03
C PRO A 326 12.62 -1.37 -22.62
N VAL A 327 11.44 -0.85 -22.28
CA VAL A 327 10.81 -1.04 -20.99
C VAL A 327 9.43 -1.68 -21.15
N HIS A 328 9.20 -2.76 -20.44
CA HIS A 328 7.91 -3.43 -20.33
C HIS A 328 7.32 -3.15 -18.95
N VAL A 329 6.09 -2.64 -18.90
CA VAL A 329 5.38 -2.39 -17.66
C VAL A 329 4.22 -3.38 -17.56
N GLU A 330 4.22 -4.19 -16.52
CA GLU A 330 3.25 -5.26 -16.36
C GLU A 330 2.57 -5.23 -14.99
N TYR A 331 1.32 -5.64 -14.96
CA TYR A 331 0.69 -5.97 -13.71
C TYR A 331 1.43 -7.13 -13.04
N ALA A 332 1.78 -6.98 -11.77
CA ALA A 332 2.52 -8.00 -11.06
C ALA A 332 1.73 -9.32 -10.96
N SER A 333 0.40 -9.26 -10.84
CA SER A 333 -0.51 -10.40 -10.90
C SER A 333 -0.36 -11.21 -12.20
N GLU A 334 -0.28 -10.54 -13.35
CA GLU A 334 -0.13 -11.21 -14.64
C GLU A 334 1.30 -11.73 -14.85
N PHE A 335 2.31 -10.94 -14.45
CA PHE A 335 3.72 -11.32 -14.57
C PHE A 335 4.03 -12.63 -13.83
N ARG A 336 3.44 -12.86 -12.66
CA ARG A 336 3.71 -14.06 -11.85
C ARG A 336 3.22 -15.36 -12.51
N TYR A 337 2.17 -15.32 -13.33
CA TYR A 337 1.60 -16.54 -13.93
C TYR A 337 2.08 -16.82 -15.33
N ARG A 338 2.45 -15.80 -16.11
CA ARG A 338 2.99 -16.02 -17.44
C ARG A 338 4.46 -16.49 -17.40
N LYS A 339 5.01 -16.89 -18.53
CA LYS A 339 6.43 -17.20 -18.72
C LYS A 339 7.14 -15.97 -19.32
N PRO A 340 7.69 -15.05 -18.52
CA PRO A 340 8.38 -13.87 -19.04
C PRO A 340 9.71 -14.27 -19.68
N ILE A 341 10.17 -13.49 -20.67
CA ILE A 341 11.47 -13.69 -21.30
C ILE A 341 12.51 -12.96 -20.45
N ILE A 342 13.18 -13.70 -19.58
CA ILE A 342 14.17 -13.19 -18.62
C ILE A 342 15.49 -13.92 -18.82
N ASP A 343 16.59 -13.19 -18.70
CA ASP A 343 17.96 -13.67 -18.70
C ASP A 343 18.81 -12.84 -17.72
N GLY A 344 20.08 -13.19 -17.54
CA GLY A 344 20.99 -12.49 -16.64
C GLY A 344 21.30 -11.02 -17.00
N LYS A 345 20.82 -10.54 -18.17
CA LYS A 345 20.89 -9.15 -18.62
C LYS A 345 19.53 -8.45 -18.56
N THR A 346 18.58 -9.01 -17.84
CA THR A 346 17.26 -8.41 -17.56
C THR A 346 17.27 -7.78 -16.18
N VAL A 347 16.67 -6.60 -16.07
CA VAL A 347 16.40 -5.90 -14.80
C VAL A 347 14.91 -5.89 -14.57
N VAL A 348 14.47 -6.21 -13.36
CA VAL A 348 13.08 -6.12 -12.93
C VAL A 348 12.99 -5.11 -11.79
N ILE A 349 12.28 -4.01 -12.03
CA ILE A 349 12.01 -2.96 -11.04
C ILE A 349 10.63 -3.22 -10.46
N ALA A 350 10.56 -3.52 -9.18
CA ALA A 350 9.32 -3.73 -8.45
C ALA A 350 8.93 -2.45 -7.71
N ILE A 351 7.74 -1.91 -7.97
CA ILE A 351 7.26 -0.69 -7.31
C ILE A 351 6.12 -1.04 -6.36
N SER A 352 6.26 -0.66 -5.08
CA SER A 352 5.23 -0.85 -4.07
C SER A 352 5.33 0.21 -2.97
N GLN A 353 4.22 0.84 -2.61
CA GLN A 353 4.17 1.77 -1.48
C GLN A 353 4.47 1.04 -0.17
N SER A 354 3.71 -0.01 0.15
CA SER A 354 3.87 -0.78 1.39
C SER A 354 5.10 -1.69 1.39
N GLY A 355 5.55 -2.12 0.19
CA GLY A 355 6.54 -3.18 0.04
C GLY A 355 6.06 -4.56 0.48
N GLU A 356 4.73 -4.73 0.68
CA GLU A 356 4.10 -5.96 1.17
C GLU A 356 3.03 -6.50 0.20
N THR A 357 2.90 -5.93 -1.00
CA THR A 357 1.92 -6.37 -2.00
C THR A 357 2.25 -7.79 -2.47
N ALA A 358 1.34 -8.74 -2.23
CA ALA A 358 1.58 -10.17 -2.47
C ALA A 358 2.00 -10.47 -3.91
N ASP A 359 1.24 -9.98 -4.89
CA ASP A 359 1.56 -10.19 -6.30
C ASP A 359 2.92 -9.61 -6.70
N THR A 360 3.24 -8.42 -6.19
CA THR A 360 4.52 -7.77 -6.49
C THR A 360 5.68 -8.54 -5.87
N LEU A 361 5.52 -9.05 -4.65
CA LEU A 361 6.52 -9.89 -3.99
C LEU A 361 6.72 -11.22 -4.76
N ALA A 362 5.62 -11.86 -5.18
CA ALA A 362 5.70 -13.09 -5.98
C ALA A 362 6.37 -12.86 -7.34
N ALA A 363 6.10 -11.71 -7.99
CA ALA A 363 6.77 -11.32 -9.22
C ALA A 363 8.29 -11.12 -9.03
N VAL A 364 8.71 -10.53 -7.90
CA VAL A 364 10.13 -10.37 -7.53
C VAL A 364 10.80 -11.74 -7.36
N LYS A 365 10.21 -12.64 -6.55
CA LYS A 365 10.76 -13.99 -6.33
C LYS A 365 10.93 -14.73 -7.65
N LYS A 366 9.89 -14.73 -8.50
CA LYS A 366 9.95 -15.35 -9.83
C LYS A 366 11.02 -14.74 -10.73
N ALA A 367 11.17 -13.41 -10.75
CA ALA A 367 12.18 -12.74 -11.55
C ALA A 367 13.60 -13.14 -11.11
N LYS A 368 13.82 -13.24 -9.80
CA LYS A 368 15.08 -13.64 -9.18
C LYS A 368 15.44 -15.11 -9.50
N GLU A 369 14.46 -16.02 -9.39
CA GLU A 369 14.62 -17.43 -9.79
C GLU A 369 15.02 -17.59 -11.26
N LEU A 370 14.53 -16.71 -12.14
CA LEU A 370 14.87 -16.68 -13.56
C LEU A 370 16.20 -15.96 -13.86
N GLY A 371 16.90 -15.43 -12.84
CA GLY A 371 18.22 -14.82 -12.95
C GLY A 371 18.26 -13.33 -13.28
N ALA A 372 17.12 -12.62 -13.22
CA ALA A 372 17.08 -11.17 -13.34
C ALA A 372 17.80 -10.47 -12.18
N LEU A 373 18.28 -9.25 -12.41
CA LEU A 373 18.59 -8.32 -11.33
C LEU A 373 17.29 -7.68 -10.86
N THR A 374 16.98 -7.78 -9.57
CA THR A 374 15.77 -7.23 -8.98
C THR A 374 16.05 -5.93 -8.22
N VAL A 375 15.26 -4.90 -8.48
CA VAL A 375 15.39 -3.57 -7.89
C VAL A 375 14.07 -3.22 -7.20
N GLY A 376 14.09 -2.97 -5.89
CA GLY A 376 12.92 -2.54 -5.13
C GLY A 376 12.78 -1.02 -5.10
N LEU A 377 11.60 -0.48 -5.45
CA LEU A 377 11.23 0.89 -5.25
C LEU A 377 10.09 0.91 -4.22
N CYS A 378 10.42 1.13 -2.95
CA CYS A 378 9.49 1.01 -1.83
C CYS A 378 9.47 2.29 -0.99
N ASN A 379 8.38 2.49 -0.23
CA ASN A 379 8.33 3.56 0.76
C ASN A 379 8.67 3.06 2.17
N VAL A 380 8.24 1.85 2.52
CA VAL A 380 8.47 1.29 3.85
C VAL A 380 9.83 0.61 3.93
N VAL A 381 10.69 1.14 4.81
CA VAL A 381 12.02 0.58 5.09
C VAL A 381 11.88 -0.80 5.74
N GLY A 382 12.68 -1.77 5.27
CA GLY A 382 12.67 -3.13 5.81
C GLY A 382 11.44 -3.97 5.43
N SER A 383 10.60 -3.51 4.48
CA SER A 383 9.48 -4.29 3.96
C SER A 383 9.93 -5.54 3.20
N SER A 384 9.01 -6.48 2.99
CA SER A 384 9.31 -7.78 2.36
C SER A 384 9.93 -7.64 0.97
N ILE A 385 9.37 -6.77 0.11
CA ILE A 385 9.93 -6.52 -1.23
C ILE A 385 11.32 -5.88 -1.13
N ALA A 386 11.53 -4.95 -0.19
CA ALA A 386 12.82 -4.30 0.00
C ALA A 386 13.91 -5.29 0.45
N ARG A 387 13.57 -6.29 1.25
CA ARG A 387 14.50 -7.35 1.69
C ARG A 387 14.73 -8.42 0.62
N GLU A 388 13.72 -8.73 -0.19
CA GLU A 388 13.80 -9.76 -1.22
C GLU A 388 14.60 -9.31 -2.45
N THR A 389 14.57 -8.01 -2.79
CA THR A 389 15.27 -7.48 -3.97
C THR A 389 16.78 -7.37 -3.74
N ASP A 390 17.57 -7.48 -4.82
CA ASP A 390 19.04 -7.43 -4.77
C ASP A 390 19.56 -6.04 -4.36
N CYS A 391 18.81 -4.98 -4.73
CA CYS A 391 19.09 -3.59 -4.38
C CYS A 391 17.80 -2.78 -4.44
N GLY A 392 17.82 -1.53 -3.97
CA GLY A 392 16.58 -0.73 -3.97
C GLY A 392 16.73 0.74 -3.66
N ILE A 393 15.62 1.45 -3.77
CA ILE A 393 15.50 2.87 -3.53
C ILE A 393 14.24 3.11 -2.68
N TYR A 394 14.39 3.84 -1.58
CA TYR A 394 13.26 4.28 -0.79
C TYR A 394 12.76 5.65 -1.25
N THR A 395 11.44 5.83 -1.27
CA THR A 395 10.80 7.09 -1.68
C THR A 395 10.89 8.16 -0.61
N HIS A 396 10.99 7.79 0.67
CA HIS A 396 10.97 8.70 1.81
C HIS A 396 9.72 9.61 1.88
N ALA A 397 8.56 9.11 1.40
CA ALA A 397 7.30 9.85 1.45
C ALA A 397 6.66 9.89 2.85
N GLY A 398 7.25 9.20 3.83
CA GLY A 398 6.65 9.01 5.15
C GLY A 398 5.43 8.08 5.13
N PRO A 399 4.75 7.86 6.27
CA PRO A 399 3.56 7.04 6.36
C PRO A 399 2.41 7.60 5.48
N GLU A 400 1.70 6.72 4.79
CA GLU A 400 0.49 7.03 4.02
C GLU A 400 -0.65 6.15 4.52
N ILE A 401 -1.68 6.77 5.10
CA ILE A 401 -2.77 6.12 5.84
C ILE A 401 -4.03 6.03 4.99
N GLY A 402 -4.38 7.08 4.24
CA GLY A 402 -5.51 7.06 3.33
C GLY A 402 -5.44 5.86 2.38
N VAL A 403 -6.54 5.12 2.23
CA VAL A 403 -6.56 3.89 1.41
C VAL A 403 -6.17 4.19 -0.03
N ALA A 404 -6.74 5.24 -0.63
CA ALA A 404 -6.36 5.69 -1.96
C ALA A 404 -5.01 6.42 -1.92
N SER A 405 -4.01 5.89 -2.62
CA SER A 405 -2.65 6.46 -2.64
C SER A 405 -2.59 7.82 -3.34
N THR A 406 -1.86 8.76 -2.75
CA THR A 406 -1.65 10.13 -3.25
C THR A 406 -0.17 10.50 -3.30
N LYS A 407 0.43 10.83 -2.15
CA LYS A 407 1.84 11.23 -2.05
C LYS A 407 2.82 10.13 -2.43
N SER A 408 2.46 8.87 -2.23
CA SER A 408 3.30 7.76 -2.66
C SER A 408 3.43 7.68 -4.17
N PHE A 409 2.36 7.98 -4.93
CA PHE A 409 2.42 8.05 -6.38
C PHE A 409 3.43 9.10 -6.86
N THR A 410 3.31 10.34 -6.39
CA THR A 410 4.19 11.43 -6.80
C THR A 410 5.63 11.20 -6.35
N ALA A 411 5.86 10.58 -5.18
CA ALA A 411 7.19 10.19 -4.73
C ALA A 411 7.80 9.07 -5.59
N GLN A 412 7.01 8.05 -5.99
CA GLN A 412 7.45 7.00 -6.92
C GLN A 412 7.84 7.59 -8.28
N VAL A 413 7.00 8.47 -8.84
CA VAL A 413 7.30 9.17 -10.10
C VAL A 413 8.57 10.02 -9.97
N THR A 414 8.76 10.67 -8.82
CA THR A 414 9.98 11.45 -8.56
C THR A 414 11.23 10.57 -8.56
N VAL A 415 11.20 9.40 -7.94
CA VAL A 415 12.32 8.44 -8.02
C VAL A 415 12.57 8.00 -9.45
N LEU A 416 11.51 7.75 -10.23
CA LEU A 416 11.65 7.39 -11.65
C LEU A 416 12.26 8.52 -12.49
N PHE A 417 11.97 9.80 -12.17
CA PHE A 417 12.68 10.96 -12.74
C PHE A 417 14.19 10.92 -12.41
N LEU A 418 14.54 10.72 -11.15
CA LEU A 418 15.94 10.66 -10.70
C LEU A 418 16.70 9.50 -11.39
N LEU A 419 16.07 8.33 -11.48
CA LEU A 419 16.63 7.18 -12.18
C LEU A 419 16.86 7.49 -13.67
N SER A 420 15.87 8.06 -14.34
CA SER A 420 15.99 8.40 -15.78
C SER A 420 17.07 9.44 -16.04
N LEU A 421 17.23 10.42 -15.14
CA LEU A 421 18.34 11.38 -15.19
C LEU A 421 19.70 10.69 -15.04
N SER A 422 19.85 9.86 -14.01
CA SER A 422 21.09 9.14 -13.72
C SER A 422 21.53 8.28 -14.91
N PHE A 423 20.59 7.55 -15.51
CA PHE A 423 20.88 6.70 -16.69
C PHE A 423 21.07 7.52 -17.95
N GLY A 424 20.24 8.54 -18.17
CA GLY A 424 20.31 9.37 -19.35
C GLY A 424 21.66 10.09 -19.48
N ARG A 425 22.17 10.63 -18.39
CA ARG A 425 23.49 11.28 -18.35
C ARG A 425 24.63 10.33 -18.76
N LYS A 426 24.54 9.09 -18.37
CA LYS A 426 25.51 8.05 -18.76
C LYS A 426 25.30 7.55 -20.20
N ASN A 427 24.12 7.73 -20.77
CA ASN A 427 23.75 7.33 -22.14
C ASN A 427 23.73 8.51 -23.14
N GLY A 428 24.46 9.58 -22.86
CA GLY A 428 24.68 10.67 -23.81
C GLY A 428 23.73 11.86 -23.72
N VAL A 429 22.79 11.88 -22.77
CA VAL A 429 22.02 13.11 -22.48
C VAL A 429 22.98 14.20 -21.98
N SER A 430 22.94 15.38 -22.61
CA SER A 430 23.85 16.48 -22.28
C SER A 430 23.63 17.01 -20.85
N SER A 431 24.69 17.57 -20.22
CA SER A 431 24.56 18.23 -18.92
C SER A 431 23.54 19.37 -18.98
N TYR A 432 23.49 20.11 -20.04
CA TYR A 432 22.52 21.18 -20.25
C TYR A 432 21.07 20.68 -20.22
N THR A 433 20.76 19.57 -20.87
CA THR A 433 19.42 18.96 -20.85
C THR A 433 19.09 18.46 -19.43
N GLY A 434 20.05 17.81 -18.76
CA GLY A 434 19.90 17.36 -17.39
C GLY A 434 19.68 18.51 -16.41
N GLN A 435 20.47 19.60 -16.53
CA GLN A 435 20.34 20.80 -15.68
C GLN A 435 18.97 21.46 -15.83
N LYS A 436 18.42 21.56 -17.04
CA LYS A 436 17.05 22.06 -17.25
C LYS A 436 16.00 21.24 -16.53
N PHE A 437 16.13 19.92 -16.61
CA PHE A 437 15.20 19.02 -15.94
C PHE A 437 15.35 19.10 -14.41
N VAL A 438 16.58 19.08 -13.89
CA VAL A 438 16.89 19.30 -12.48
C VAL A 438 16.33 20.62 -11.97
N HIS A 439 16.50 21.72 -12.72
CA HIS A 439 15.95 23.02 -12.33
C HIS A 439 14.42 22.98 -12.16
N SER A 440 13.71 22.29 -13.06
CA SER A 440 12.26 22.12 -12.95
C SER A 440 11.87 21.28 -11.72
N LEU A 441 12.62 20.22 -11.41
CA LEU A 441 12.39 19.41 -10.22
C LEU A 441 12.64 20.18 -8.92
N LEU A 442 13.65 21.04 -8.85
CA LEU A 442 13.96 21.84 -7.68
C LEU A 442 12.89 22.90 -7.35
N ASN A 443 12.13 23.33 -8.35
CA ASN A 443 11.04 24.29 -8.18
C ASN A 443 9.68 23.61 -7.90
N ILE A 444 9.63 22.29 -7.91
CA ILE A 444 8.37 21.55 -7.89
C ILE A 444 7.56 21.79 -6.63
N GLY A 445 8.20 21.93 -5.46
CA GLY A 445 7.48 22.20 -4.20
C GLY A 445 6.65 23.47 -4.26
N THR A 446 7.20 24.57 -4.78
CA THR A 446 6.47 25.83 -4.99
C THR A 446 5.34 25.66 -6.00
N GLN A 447 5.55 24.89 -7.07
CA GLN A 447 4.53 24.63 -8.07
C GLN A 447 3.39 23.77 -7.51
N VAL A 448 3.70 22.77 -6.70
CA VAL A 448 2.70 21.96 -5.96
C VAL A 448 1.87 22.87 -5.04
N GLN A 449 2.52 23.76 -4.28
CA GLN A 449 1.79 24.70 -3.42
C GLN A 449 0.83 25.58 -4.24
N THR A 450 1.24 26.05 -5.40
CA THR A 450 0.36 26.84 -6.30
C THR A 450 -0.87 26.03 -6.76
N VAL A 451 -0.70 24.73 -7.05
CA VAL A 451 -1.84 23.84 -7.37
C VAL A 451 -2.79 23.71 -6.18
N LEU A 452 -2.24 23.52 -4.98
CA LEU A 452 -3.02 23.39 -3.74
C LEU A 452 -3.78 24.68 -3.39
N ASP A 453 -3.17 25.85 -3.59
CA ASP A 453 -3.79 27.15 -3.42
C ASP A 453 -4.97 27.36 -4.38
N GLY A 454 -4.96 26.68 -5.53
CA GLY A 454 -6.02 26.63 -6.52
C GLY A 454 -7.20 25.70 -6.17
N SER A 455 -7.16 24.99 -5.04
CA SER A 455 -8.13 23.95 -4.64
C SER A 455 -9.59 24.45 -4.65
N SER A 456 -9.84 25.73 -4.31
CA SER A 456 -11.20 26.30 -4.33
C SER A 456 -11.82 26.32 -5.73
N LYS A 457 -11.04 26.58 -6.77
CA LYS A 457 -11.50 26.53 -8.17
C LYS A 457 -11.81 25.09 -8.59
N ILE A 458 -11.01 24.12 -8.14
CA ILE A 458 -11.26 22.69 -8.41
C ILE A 458 -12.54 22.24 -7.68
N LEU A 459 -12.80 22.74 -6.48
CA LEU A 459 -14.06 22.52 -5.76
C LEU A 459 -15.28 23.03 -6.55
N GLU A 460 -15.19 24.18 -7.21
CA GLU A 460 -16.30 24.69 -8.05
C GLU A 460 -16.56 23.76 -9.26
N VAL A 461 -15.51 23.23 -9.88
CA VAL A 461 -15.65 22.19 -10.92
C VAL A 461 -16.35 20.95 -10.36
N ALA A 462 -15.92 20.49 -9.18
CA ALA A 462 -16.53 19.34 -8.54
C ALA A 462 -18.02 19.56 -8.21
N LYS A 463 -18.41 20.75 -7.68
CA LYS A 463 -19.82 21.09 -7.42
C LYS A 463 -20.67 21.05 -8.68
N SER A 464 -20.12 21.51 -9.80
CA SER A 464 -20.86 21.57 -11.07
C SER A 464 -21.04 20.20 -11.73
N THR A 465 -20.25 19.21 -11.33
CA THR A 465 -20.24 17.88 -11.96
C THR A 465 -20.52 16.73 -10.99
N VAL A 466 -20.93 17.04 -9.74
CA VAL A 466 -21.12 16.05 -8.66
C VAL A 466 -22.21 15.01 -8.97
N GLU A 467 -23.21 15.36 -9.76
CA GLU A 467 -24.32 14.47 -10.14
C GLU A 467 -23.98 13.49 -11.27
N ALA A 468 -22.79 13.62 -11.87
CA ALA A 468 -22.39 12.71 -12.96
C ALA A 468 -22.05 11.32 -12.43
N ASP A 469 -22.59 10.29 -13.05
CA ASP A 469 -22.33 8.88 -12.69
C ASP A 469 -21.12 8.29 -13.41
N ASN A 470 -20.67 8.92 -14.49
CA ASN A 470 -19.57 8.45 -15.32
C ASN A 470 -18.62 9.58 -15.67
N TYR A 471 -17.33 9.26 -15.79
CA TYR A 471 -16.27 10.19 -16.22
C TYR A 471 -15.32 9.52 -17.20
N LEU A 472 -14.84 10.28 -18.18
CA LEU A 472 -13.69 9.90 -18.99
C LEU A 472 -12.50 10.80 -18.68
N TYR A 473 -11.31 10.18 -18.61
CA TYR A 473 -10.04 10.89 -18.46
C TYR A 473 -9.17 10.61 -19.67
N LEU A 474 -8.72 11.65 -20.35
CA LEU A 474 -8.04 11.53 -21.63
C LEU A 474 -6.68 12.24 -21.60
N GLY A 475 -5.63 11.52 -21.96
CA GLY A 475 -4.26 12.05 -22.05
C GLY A 475 -3.48 11.48 -23.22
N ARG A 476 -2.38 12.14 -23.60
CA ARG A 476 -1.42 11.63 -24.59
C ARG A 476 -0.03 11.53 -24.01
N GLY A 477 0.78 10.59 -24.51
CA GLY A 477 2.14 10.38 -24.03
C GLY A 477 2.18 10.18 -22.52
N MET A 478 3.02 10.90 -21.80
CA MET A 478 3.13 10.83 -20.34
C MET A 478 1.88 11.29 -19.59
N SER A 479 0.96 12.02 -20.24
CA SER A 479 -0.32 12.39 -19.62
C SER A 479 -1.33 11.23 -19.60
N TYR A 480 -1.16 10.18 -20.42
CA TYR A 480 -2.04 9.01 -20.38
C TYR A 480 -2.00 8.22 -19.06
N PRO A 481 -0.84 7.87 -18.51
CA PRO A 481 -0.78 7.26 -17.18
C PRO A 481 -1.44 8.10 -16.07
N VAL A 482 -1.36 9.42 -16.17
CA VAL A 482 -2.01 10.32 -15.21
C VAL A 482 -3.53 10.37 -15.42
N ALA A 483 -4.02 10.23 -16.64
CA ALA A 483 -5.44 10.06 -16.91
C ALA A 483 -5.97 8.77 -16.28
N LEU A 484 -5.22 7.65 -16.36
CA LEU A 484 -5.54 6.40 -15.67
C LEU A 484 -5.57 6.60 -14.15
N GLU A 485 -4.58 7.30 -13.59
CA GLU A 485 -4.49 7.56 -12.15
C GLU A 485 -5.64 8.44 -11.65
N GLY A 486 -5.99 9.50 -12.38
CA GLY A 486 -7.14 10.35 -12.03
C GLY A 486 -8.47 9.58 -12.05
N ALA A 487 -8.68 8.74 -13.06
CA ALA A 487 -9.84 7.86 -13.14
C ALA A 487 -9.86 6.83 -11.98
N LEU A 488 -8.71 6.27 -11.62
CA LEU A 488 -8.58 5.36 -10.48
C LEU A 488 -8.95 6.06 -9.18
N LYS A 489 -8.38 7.24 -8.91
CA LYS A 489 -8.70 8.00 -7.68
C LYS A 489 -10.19 8.30 -7.58
N LEU A 490 -10.81 8.75 -8.66
CA LEU A 490 -12.24 9.07 -8.66
C LEU A 490 -13.10 7.84 -8.33
N LYS A 491 -12.88 6.72 -9.02
CA LYS A 491 -13.68 5.50 -8.78
C LYS A 491 -13.49 4.91 -7.38
N GLU A 492 -12.27 4.97 -6.83
CA GLU A 492 -11.94 4.41 -5.52
C GLU A 492 -12.71 5.08 -4.39
N ILE A 493 -12.80 6.41 -4.39
CA ILE A 493 -13.29 7.16 -3.23
C ILE A 493 -14.69 7.74 -3.41
N SER A 494 -15.19 7.91 -4.64
CA SER A 494 -16.51 8.48 -4.92
C SER A 494 -17.52 7.47 -5.45
N TYR A 495 -17.05 6.28 -5.87
CA TYR A 495 -17.83 5.22 -6.54
C TYR A 495 -18.43 5.64 -7.88
N ILE A 496 -18.00 6.76 -8.44
CA ILE A 496 -18.31 7.18 -9.82
C ILE A 496 -17.54 6.27 -10.76
N HIS A 497 -18.20 5.72 -11.77
CA HIS A 497 -17.52 4.96 -12.81
C HIS A 497 -16.62 5.89 -13.64
N ALA A 498 -15.31 5.66 -13.62
CA ALA A 498 -14.34 6.50 -14.30
C ALA A 498 -13.31 5.65 -15.04
N GLU A 499 -13.00 6.02 -16.28
CA GLU A 499 -12.02 5.34 -17.11
C GLU A 499 -11.01 6.30 -17.74
N GLY A 500 -9.76 5.85 -17.84
CA GLY A 500 -8.68 6.58 -18.49
C GLY A 500 -8.32 5.96 -19.84
N TYR A 501 -8.15 6.79 -20.88
CA TYR A 501 -7.75 6.33 -22.21
C TYR A 501 -6.65 7.22 -22.82
N PRO A 502 -5.81 6.67 -23.72
CA PRO A 502 -5.06 7.51 -24.65
C PRO A 502 -6.07 8.32 -25.46
N ALA A 503 -5.93 9.64 -25.53
CA ALA A 503 -6.96 10.51 -26.09
C ALA A 503 -7.35 10.15 -27.54
N ALA A 504 -6.42 9.61 -28.33
CA ALA A 504 -6.73 9.16 -29.70
C ALA A 504 -7.62 7.90 -29.73
N GLU A 505 -7.45 7.00 -28.76
CA GLU A 505 -8.20 5.73 -28.67
C GLU A 505 -9.67 5.96 -28.34
N MET A 506 -10.04 7.14 -27.87
CA MET A 506 -11.44 7.52 -27.68
C MET A 506 -12.29 7.25 -28.93
N LYS A 507 -11.73 7.46 -30.13
CA LYS A 507 -12.41 7.24 -31.41
C LYS A 507 -12.75 5.80 -31.71
N HIS A 508 -12.10 4.85 -31.05
CA HIS A 508 -12.21 3.42 -31.31
C HIS A 508 -13.17 2.70 -30.33
N GLY A 509 -14.15 3.44 -29.81
CA GLY A 509 -15.20 2.89 -28.92
C GLY A 509 -15.71 3.90 -27.90
N PRO A 510 -14.89 4.40 -26.98
CA PRO A 510 -15.33 5.25 -25.87
C PRO A 510 -16.10 6.52 -26.26
N ILE A 511 -15.89 7.06 -27.46
CA ILE A 511 -16.61 8.23 -27.99
C ILE A 511 -18.13 7.98 -28.06
N ALA A 512 -18.57 6.73 -28.15
CA ALA A 512 -19.97 6.37 -28.15
C ALA A 512 -20.69 6.67 -26.82
N LEU A 513 -19.94 6.81 -25.73
CA LEU A 513 -20.46 7.09 -24.40
C LEU A 513 -20.65 8.59 -24.13
N ILE A 514 -20.12 9.46 -25.01
CA ILE A 514 -20.11 10.90 -24.78
C ILE A 514 -21.49 11.49 -25.02
N ASP A 515 -22.02 12.13 -24.00
CA ASP A 515 -23.25 12.91 -24.00
C ASP A 515 -23.09 14.16 -23.12
N GLU A 516 -24.17 14.92 -22.97
CA GLU A 516 -24.23 16.14 -22.18
C GLU A 516 -24.19 15.94 -20.66
N LYS A 517 -24.20 14.69 -20.16
CA LYS A 517 -24.12 14.33 -18.74
C LYS A 517 -22.77 13.75 -18.34
N MET A 518 -21.89 13.47 -19.33
CA MET A 518 -20.63 12.81 -19.09
C MET A 518 -19.47 13.81 -19.10
N PRO A 519 -18.89 14.16 -17.95
CA PRO A 519 -17.67 14.94 -17.91
C PRO A 519 -16.49 14.20 -18.52
N VAL A 520 -15.74 14.90 -19.36
CA VAL A 520 -14.52 14.41 -20.00
C VAL A 520 -13.35 15.28 -19.57
N VAL A 521 -12.43 14.71 -18.81
CA VAL A 521 -11.23 15.39 -18.31
C VAL A 521 -10.09 15.22 -19.31
N PHE A 522 -9.61 16.31 -19.87
CA PHE A 522 -8.46 16.33 -20.75
C PHE A 522 -7.21 16.84 -20.04
N LEU A 523 -6.11 16.10 -20.18
CA LEU A 523 -4.77 16.57 -19.82
C LEU A 523 -4.13 17.17 -21.05
N ALA A 524 -4.04 18.49 -21.09
CA ALA A 524 -3.62 19.27 -22.25
C ALA A 524 -2.39 20.15 -21.94
N PRO A 525 -1.18 19.53 -21.76
CA PRO A 525 0.05 20.30 -21.63
C PRO A 525 0.35 21.07 -22.93
N HIS A 526 0.94 22.25 -22.81
CA HIS A 526 1.35 23.02 -23.96
C HIS A 526 2.71 22.52 -24.50
N ASP A 527 2.69 21.29 -25.03
CA ASP A 527 3.85 20.59 -25.59
C ASP A 527 3.58 20.15 -27.05
N HIS A 528 4.43 19.28 -27.58
CA HIS A 528 4.31 18.74 -28.94
C HIS A 528 3.03 17.94 -29.21
N THR A 529 2.29 17.55 -28.17
CA THR A 529 1.01 16.79 -28.27
C THR A 529 -0.21 17.72 -28.26
N TYR A 530 -0.06 18.99 -27.89
CA TYR A 530 -1.16 19.93 -27.61
C TYR A 530 -2.17 20.01 -28.78
N GLU A 531 -1.73 20.24 -29.99
CA GLU A 531 -2.61 20.37 -31.17
C GLU A 531 -3.49 19.10 -31.37
N LYS A 532 -2.95 17.94 -31.06
CA LYS A 532 -3.67 16.67 -31.18
C LYS A 532 -4.65 16.47 -30.05
N VAL A 533 -4.30 16.91 -28.84
CA VAL A 533 -5.23 16.90 -27.68
C VAL A 533 -6.36 17.89 -27.95
N PHE A 534 -6.05 19.09 -28.43
CA PHE A 534 -7.04 20.12 -28.79
C PHE A 534 -8.05 19.60 -29.83
N SER A 535 -7.57 18.91 -30.88
CA SER A 535 -8.46 18.26 -31.86
C SER A 535 -9.39 17.24 -31.21
N ASN A 536 -8.92 16.46 -30.21
CA ASN A 536 -9.77 15.51 -29.48
C ASN A 536 -10.81 16.25 -28.59
N ILE A 537 -10.45 17.38 -27.99
CA ILE A 537 -11.40 18.25 -27.26
C ILE A 537 -12.53 18.71 -28.21
N GLN A 538 -12.20 19.16 -29.43
CA GLN A 538 -13.20 19.57 -30.42
C GLN A 538 -14.15 18.43 -30.79
N GLU A 539 -13.65 17.22 -30.91
CA GLU A 539 -14.47 16.03 -31.20
C GLU A 539 -15.48 15.71 -30.10
N VAL A 540 -15.08 15.86 -28.81
CA VAL A 540 -15.97 15.72 -27.66
C VAL A 540 -16.99 16.83 -27.60
N LYS A 541 -16.56 18.09 -27.83
CA LYS A 541 -17.46 19.24 -27.85
C LYS A 541 -18.54 19.13 -28.92
N ALA A 542 -18.18 18.62 -30.10
CA ALA A 542 -19.13 18.39 -31.19
C ALA A 542 -20.24 17.39 -30.82
N ARG A 543 -20.05 16.56 -29.74
CA ARG A 543 -21.02 15.62 -29.20
C ARG A 543 -21.64 16.09 -27.89
N LYS A 544 -21.48 17.39 -27.58
CA LYS A 544 -22.02 18.05 -26.38
C LYS A 544 -21.45 17.53 -25.04
N GLY A 545 -20.32 16.82 -25.05
CA GLY A 545 -19.66 16.39 -23.81
C GLY A 545 -19.26 17.59 -22.94
N VAL A 546 -19.32 17.43 -21.63
CA VAL A 546 -18.86 18.42 -20.65
C VAL A 546 -17.33 18.35 -20.55
N ILE A 547 -16.63 19.40 -20.91
CA ILE A 547 -15.18 19.41 -21.04
C ILE A 547 -14.52 20.07 -19.84
N ILE A 548 -13.70 19.29 -19.13
CA ILE A 548 -12.81 19.77 -18.08
C ILE A 548 -11.39 19.67 -18.58
N THR A 549 -10.69 20.79 -18.73
CA THR A 549 -9.32 20.80 -19.25
C THR A 549 -8.32 21.15 -18.16
N VAL A 550 -7.32 20.28 -17.92
CA VAL A 550 -6.15 20.55 -17.07
C VAL A 550 -5.00 20.99 -17.98
N THR A 551 -4.50 22.20 -17.79
CA THR A 551 -3.49 22.79 -18.67
C THR A 551 -2.51 23.68 -17.92
N ASP A 552 -1.28 23.81 -18.45
CA ASP A 552 -0.25 24.74 -17.96
C ASP A 552 -0.26 26.08 -18.69
N LYS A 553 -1.14 26.23 -19.70
CA LYS A 553 -1.28 27.47 -20.46
C LYS A 553 -2.68 27.60 -21.04
N ARG A 554 -3.40 28.64 -20.63
CA ARG A 554 -4.67 29.02 -21.25
C ARG A 554 -4.42 29.67 -22.63
N THR A 555 -5.24 29.29 -23.57
CA THR A 555 -5.33 29.96 -24.88
C THR A 555 -6.79 30.38 -25.09
N GLU A 556 -7.01 31.44 -25.88
CA GLU A 556 -8.39 31.88 -26.18
C GLU A 556 -9.26 30.77 -26.78
N ASP A 557 -8.67 29.93 -27.62
CA ASP A 557 -9.38 28.82 -28.25
C ASP A 557 -9.75 27.73 -27.22
N LEU A 558 -8.87 27.47 -26.25
CA LEU A 558 -9.13 26.52 -25.18
C LEU A 558 -10.24 27.02 -24.22
N GLU A 559 -10.24 28.35 -23.94
CA GLU A 559 -11.28 28.99 -23.12
C GLU A 559 -12.66 28.98 -23.79
N LYS A 560 -12.73 29.08 -25.11
CA LYS A 560 -13.99 29.02 -25.86
C LYS A 560 -14.59 27.62 -25.92
N ILE A 561 -13.77 26.58 -25.84
CA ILE A 561 -14.23 25.19 -26.05
C ILE A 561 -14.43 24.43 -24.77
N SER A 562 -13.67 24.73 -23.69
CA SER A 562 -13.74 24.07 -22.41
C SER A 562 -14.86 24.65 -21.55
N ASP A 563 -15.64 23.80 -20.89
CA ASP A 563 -16.65 24.22 -19.93
C ASP A 563 -15.99 24.61 -18.59
N TYR A 564 -14.88 23.91 -18.23
CA TYR A 564 -14.07 24.20 -17.04
C TYR A 564 -12.58 24.06 -17.37
N ILE A 565 -11.76 24.92 -16.76
CA ILE A 565 -10.30 24.87 -16.89
C ILE A 565 -9.67 24.84 -15.50
N ILE A 566 -8.82 23.83 -15.28
CA ILE A 566 -7.98 23.67 -14.09
C ILE A 566 -6.56 24.06 -14.50
N ASP A 567 -6.05 25.14 -13.91
CA ASP A 567 -4.71 25.64 -14.19
C ASP A 567 -3.65 24.88 -13.40
N VAL A 568 -2.56 24.53 -14.07
CA VAL A 568 -1.33 24.04 -13.46
C VAL A 568 -0.21 25.01 -13.77
N PRO A 569 0.74 25.28 -12.87
CA PRO A 569 1.87 26.13 -13.16
C PRO A 569 2.68 25.64 -14.37
N SER A 570 3.13 26.58 -15.21
CA SER A 570 4.00 26.24 -16.35
C SER A 570 5.31 25.64 -15.85
N THR A 571 5.70 24.51 -16.44
CA THR A 571 6.86 23.72 -16.03
C THR A 571 7.46 22.96 -17.22
N HIS A 572 8.51 22.19 -16.98
CA HIS A 572 9.03 21.27 -18.00
C HIS A 572 7.96 20.23 -18.38
N SER A 573 7.79 19.95 -19.67
CA SER A 573 6.72 19.06 -20.18
C SER A 573 6.69 17.68 -19.52
N LYS A 574 7.83 17.14 -19.07
CA LYS A 574 7.93 15.88 -18.34
C LYS A 574 7.44 15.99 -16.87
N VAL A 575 7.44 17.20 -16.30
CA VAL A 575 7.01 17.46 -14.92
C VAL A 575 5.52 17.79 -14.86
N PHE A 576 4.94 18.36 -15.92
CA PHE A 576 3.52 18.68 -16.01
C PHE A 576 2.60 17.52 -15.54
N PRO A 577 2.80 16.25 -15.98
CA PRO A 577 1.94 15.15 -15.58
C PRO A 577 1.88 14.94 -14.05
N LEU A 578 3.01 15.16 -13.35
CA LEU A 578 3.05 15.06 -11.89
C LEU A 578 2.20 16.15 -11.24
N LEU A 579 2.30 17.42 -11.67
CA LEU A 579 1.47 18.51 -11.15
C LEU A 579 -0.01 18.29 -11.48
N ALA A 580 -0.31 17.86 -12.70
CA ALA A 580 -1.68 17.55 -13.12
C ALA A 580 -2.30 16.43 -12.24
N SER A 581 -1.52 15.43 -11.83
CA SER A 581 -2.03 14.36 -10.96
C SER A 581 -2.54 14.89 -9.61
N ILE A 582 -1.90 15.91 -9.05
CA ILE A 582 -2.34 16.55 -7.79
C ILE A 582 -3.69 17.27 -7.98
N SER A 583 -3.87 17.97 -9.12
CA SER A 583 -5.16 18.56 -9.46
C SER A 583 -6.28 17.52 -9.57
N LEU A 584 -5.97 16.34 -10.14
CA LEU A 584 -6.93 15.24 -10.26
C LEU A 584 -7.23 14.57 -8.90
N GLN A 585 -6.24 14.48 -8.02
CA GLN A 585 -6.45 14.01 -6.64
C GLN A 585 -7.40 14.95 -5.89
N LEU A 586 -7.23 16.27 -6.00
CA LEU A 586 -8.13 17.27 -5.41
C LEU A 586 -9.54 17.18 -6.00
N LEU A 587 -9.67 17.02 -7.32
CA LEU A 587 -10.97 16.86 -7.99
C LEU A 587 -11.71 15.63 -7.46
N ALA A 588 -11.03 14.49 -7.41
CA ALA A 588 -11.59 13.25 -6.88
C ALA A 588 -11.99 13.38 -5.40
N TYR A 589 -11.12 13.99 -4.58
CA TYR A 589 -11.38 14.27 -3.17
C TYR A 589 -12.64 15.13 -2.98
N HIS A 590 -12.74 16.26 -3.69
CA HIS A 590 -13.89 17.14 -3.55
C HIS A 590 -15.20 16.48 -4.01
N LEU A 591 -15.18 15.74 -5.12
CA LEU A 591 -16.36 14.99 -5.60
C LEU A 591 -16.80 13.95 -4.55
N ALA A 592 -15.87 13.20 -3.97
CA ALA A 592 -16.18 12.19 -2.95
C ALA A 592 -16.78 12.81 -1.68
N VAL A 593 -16.20 13.91 -1.19
CA VAL A 593 -16.72 14.64 0.00
C VAL A 593 -18.10 15.22 -0.27
N LEU A 594 -18.34 15.82 -1.44
CA LEU A 594 -19.65 16.35 -1.83
C LEU A 594 -20.72 15.24 -1.92
N ARG A 595 -20.32 14.03 -2.30
CA ARG A 595 -21.21 12.84 -2.34
C ARG A 595 -21.36 12.16 -0.97
N GLY A 596 -20.73 12.68 0.10
CA GLY A 596 -20.80 12.11 1.44
C GLY A 596 -20.06 10.77 1.59
N CYS A 597 -19.07 10.49 0.74
CA CYS A 597 -18.28 9.26 0.79
C CYS A 597 -17.17 9.35 1.84
N ASP A 598 -16.80 8.22 2.45
CA ASP A 598 -15.62 8.13 3.31
C ASP A 598 -14.37 8.02 2.41
N VAL A 599 -13.59 9.11 2.35
CA VAL A 599 -12.42 9.20 1.47
C VAL A 599 -11.20 8.50 2.01
N ASP A 600 -11.12 8.29 3.34
CA ASP A 600 -9.99 7.62 3.99
C ASP A 600 -10.15 6.10 4.00
N GLN A 601 -11.42 5.63 4.12
CA GLN A 601 -11.78 4.22 4.20
C GLN A 601 -12.92 3.88 3.23
N PRO A 602 -12.69 3.97 1.93
CA PRO A 602 -13.74 3.68 0.94
C PRO A 602 -14.10 2.20 0.98
N ARG A 603 -15.40 1.90 0.81
CA ARG A 603 -15.92 0.52 0.87
C ARG A 603 -15.18 -0.42 -0.09
N ASN A 604 -15.02 -1.67 0.32
CA ASN A 604 -14.44 -2.75 -0.49
C ASN A 604 -12.98 -2.52 -0.92
N LEU A 605 -12.25 -1.65 -0.26
CA LEU A 605 -10.83 -1.39 -0.53
C LEU A 605 -10.00 -1.48 0.75
N ALA A 606 -8.79 -1.99 0.62
CA ALA A 606 -7.78 -2.00 1.66
C ALA A 606 -6.51 -1.30 1.17
N LYS A 607 -5.77 -0.66 2.08
CA LYS A 607 -4.55 0.11 1.75
C LYS A 607 -3.48 -0.72 1.01
N SER A 608 -3.36 -1.99 1.33
CA SER A 608 -2.39 -2.89 0.70
C SER A 608 -2.94 -4.32 0.68
N VAL A 609 -2.75 -5.03 -0.43
CA VAL A 609 -3.21 -6.41 -0.63
C VAL A 609 -2.02 -7.35 -0.40
N THR A 610 -2.02 -8.05 0.75
CA THR A 610 -0.94 -8.97 1.16
C THR A 610 -1.31 -10.44 1.02
N VAL A 611 -2.49 -10.73 0.52
CA VAL A 611 -2.98 -12.09 0.21
C VAL A 611 -3.48 -12.11 -1.22
N GLU A 612 -3.50 -13.29 -1.82
CA GLU A 612 -4.07 -13.55 -3.14
C GLU A 612 -5.52 -14.02 -3.06
#